data_bd20c45e49f1d93d435a828b9adc7d6e
#
_entry.id   bd20c45e49f1d93d435a828b9adc7d6e
#
_cell.length_a   1.000
_cell.length_b   1.000
_cell.length_c   1.000
_cell.angle_alpha   90.00
_cell.angle_beta   90.00
_cell.angle_gamma   90.00
#
_symmetry.space_group_name_H-M   'P 1'
#
loop_
_entity.id
_entity.type
_entity.pdbx_description
1 polymer ?
#
loop_
_entity_poly.entity_id
_entity_poly.type
_entity_poly.pdbx_seq_one_letter_code
_entity_poly.pdbx_strand_id
1 'polypeptide(L)'
;QTDAAAQLMQQLQPLGMTALPAVDVAPPDPADDTDDHRIAFAPRVGPVRRHTAPRIEEYAAVLSADECRLLMLLARPHLRASKVIDPNDAGTQRAPVRTSSGATLDPIIEDFAARAAQARLAACAQLPLAHAEPLSVLCYAPGEQYRAHRDYLPPGTIAADRPTAGNRQRTVCVYLNDVGAGGDTEFPVAGVRVRPRPGTLVCFDNLHADGRPDADSLHAGLPVTAGSKWLGTLWFRQQRYRDW
;
A
#
# COMPACT_ATOMS: atom_id res chain seq x y z
N GLN A 1 -11.32 -14.89 -23.14
CA GLN A 1 -10.57 -13.81 -22.44
C GLN A 1 -10.82 -12.43 -23.06
N THR A 2 -10.96 -12.31 -24.39
CA THR A 2 -11.20 -11.03 -25.09
C THR A 2 -12.58 -10.45 -24.81
N ASP A 3 -13.59 -11.26 -24.59
CA ASP A 3 -14.99 -10.82 -24.41
C ASP A 3 -15.22 -10.21 -23.01
N ALA A 4 -14.65 -10.80 -21.96
CA ALA A 4 -14.73 -10.28 -20.60
C ALA A 4 -14.00 -8.94 -20.43
N ALA A 5 -12.85 -8.77 -21.09
CA ALA A 5 -12.12 -7.52 -21.10
C ALA A 5 -12.89 -6.40 -21.80
N ALA A 6 -13.54 -6.69 -22.94
CA ALA A 6 -14.38 -5.73 -23.65
C ALA A 6 -15.61 -5.32 -22.84
N GLN A 7 -16.27 -6.26 -22.17
CA GLN A 7 -17.40 -5.99 -21.28
C GLN A 7 -16.98 -5.12 -20.08
N LEU A 8 -15.84 -5.43 -19.47
CA LEU A 8 -15.30 -4.64 -18.37
C LEU A 8 -14.98 -3.21 -18.81
N MET A 9 -14.34 -3.03 -19.96
CA MET A 9 -14.06 -1.71 -20.53
C MET A 9 -15.33 -0.92 -20.80
N GLN A 10 -16.38 -1.53 -21.32
CA GLN A 10 -17.66 -0.87 -21.54
C GLN A 10 -18.29 -0.37 -20.24
N GLN A 11 -18.13 -1.11 -19.14
CA GLN A 11 -18.60 -0.69 -17.80
C GLN A 11 -17.75 0.41 -17.19
N LEU A 12 -16.46 0.46 -17.53
CA LEU A 12 -15.50 1.41 -16.94
C LEU A 12 -15.38 2.73 -17.71
N GLN A 13 -15.78 2.77 -19.00
CA GLN A 13 -15.77 3.98 -19.81
C GLN A 13 -16.53 5.17 -19.18
N PRO A 14 -17.76 4.99 -18.64
CA PRO A 14 -18.48 6.08 -17.98
C PRO A 14 -17.77 6.64 -16.75
N LEU A 15 -16.80 5.90 -16.20
CA LEU A 15 -15.98 6.28 -15.05
C LEU A 15 -14.65 6.94 -15.46
N GLY A 16 -14.47 7.22 -16.75
CA GLY A 16 -13.29 7.89 -17.28
C GLY A 16 -12.07 6.99 -17.46
N MET A 17 -12.22 5.67 -17.43
CA MET A 17 -11.14 4.73 -17.76
C MET A 17 -11.02 4.58 -19.27
N THR A 18 -9.81 4.73 -19.79
CA THR A 18 -9.52 4.68 -21.24
C THR A 18 -8.87 3.37 -21.68
N ALA A 19 -8.29 2.63 -20.74
CA ALA A 19 -7.67 1.33 -20.99
C ALA A 19 -7.69 0.47 -19.73
N LEU A 20 -7.64 -0.85 -19.91
CA LEU A 20 -7.37 -1.76 -18.78
C LEU A 20 -5.92 -1.56 -18.30
N PRO A 21 -5.67 -1.74 -16.99
CA PRO A 21 -4.32 -1.70 -16.45
C PRO A 21 -3.38 -2.62 -17.23
N ALA A 22 -2.26 -2.07 -17.70
CA ALA A 22 -1.24 -2.87 -18.35
C ALA A 22 -0.48 -3.70 -17.31
N VAL A 23 -0.34 -4.98 -17.58
CA VAL A 23 0.42 -5.91 -16.74
C VAL A 23 1.66 -6.33 -17.54
N ASP A 24 2.84 -5.85 -17.15
CA ASP A 24 4.09 -6.33 -17.69
C ASP A 24 4.46 -7.64 -16.99
N VAL A 25 4.26 -8.74 -17.69
CA VAL A 25 4.68 -10.07 -17.24
C VAL A 25 6.07 -10.33 -17.82
N ALA A 26 7.09 -10.40 -16.97
CA ALA A 26 8.40 -10.89 -17.39
C ALA A 26 8.23 -12.35 -17.85
N PRO A 27 8.85 -12.77 -18.97
CA PRO A 27 8.84 -14.17 -19.35
C PRO A 27 9.48 -15.00 -18.22
N PRO A 28 8.92 -16.20 -17.94
CA PRO A 28 9.49 -17.08 -16.92
C PRO A 28 10.94 -17.42 -17.27
N ASP A 29 11.79 -17.44 -16.27
CA ASP A 29 13.19 -17.91 -16.44
C ASP A 29 13.13 -19.41 -16.80
N PRO A 30 13.65 -19.83 -17.97
CA PRO A 30 13.64 -21.23 -18.37
C PRO A 30 14.45 -22.16 -17.45
N ALA A 31 15.21 -21.63 -16.50
CA ALA A 31 15.94 -22.38 -15.48
C ALA A 31 15.15 -22.61 -14.19
N ASP A 32 13.98 -21.99 -14.01
CA ASP A 32 13.14 -22.14 -12.83
C ASP A 32 12.14 -23.29 -13.03
N ASP A 33 12.61 -24.53 -12.90
CA ASP A 33 11.81 -25.76 -12.96
C ASP A 33 11.11 -26.07 -11.62
N THR A 34 10.90 -25.07 -10.78
CA THR A 34 10.05 -25.19 -9.62
C THR A 34 8.59 -24.96 -10.05
N ASP A 35 7.70 -25.89 -9.69
CA ASP A 35 6.26 -25.97 -10.01
C ASP A 35 5.45 -24.78 -9.41
N ASP A 36 6.07 -23.62 -9.28
CA ASP A 36 5.54 -22.38 -8.73
C ASP A 36 5.25 -21.41 -9.89
N HIS A 37 4.04 -21.53 -10.46
CA HIS A 37 3.52 -20.66 -11.52
C HIS A 37 3.38 -19.20 -11.05
N ARG A 38 4.47 -18.59 -10.51
CA ARG A 38 4.49 -17.20 -10.08
C ARG A 38 4.57 -16.30 -11.30
N ILE A 39 3.54 -15.50 -11.49
CA ILE A 39 3.62 -14.35 -12.38
C ILE A 39 4.56 -13.33 -11.68
N ALA A 40 5.77 -13.18 -12.18
CA ALA A 40 6.72 -12.19 -11.67
C ALA A 40 6.39 -10.82 -12.30
N PHE A 41 6.02 -9.86 -11.48
CA PHE A 41 5.84 -8.47 -11.90
C PHE A 41 7.09 -7.68 -11.50
N ALA A 42 7.94 -7.36 -12.48
CA ALA A 42 9.05 -6.45 -12.24
C ALA A 42 8.54 -5.02 -12.01
N PRO A 43 9.15 -4.24 -11.09
CA PRO A 43 8.86 -2.82 -11.03
C PRO A 43 9.29 -2.18 -12.36
N ARG A 44 8.44 -1.31 -12.93
CA ARG A 44 8.73 -0.65 -14.22
C ARG A 44 9.93 0.28 -14.15
N VAL A 45 10.27 0.77 -12.95
CA VAL A 45 11.34 1.75 -12.69
C VAL A 45 12.01 1.46 -11.36
N GLY A 46 13.30 1.79 -11.25
CA GLY A 46 14.00 1.83 -9.97
C GLY A 46 13.55 3.02 -9.11
N PRO A 47 13.96 3.06 -7.84
CA PRO A 47 13.66 4.19 -6.97
C PRO A 47 14.33 5.46 -7.48
N VAL A 48 13.57 6.56 -7.49
CA VAL A 48 14.02 7.89 -7.89
C VAL A 48 14.73 8.63 -6.74
N ARG A 49 14.47 8.21 -5.49
CA ARG A 49 15.12 8.73 -4.29
C ARG A 49 15.30 7.61 -3.27
N ARG A 50 16.45 7.64 -2.55
CA ARG A 50 16.77 6.70 -1.48
C ARG A 50 17.30 7.42 -0.26
N HIS A 51 16.89 6.93 0.92
CA HIS A 51 17.44 7.25 2.22
C HIS A 51 17.84 5.93 2.90
N THR A 52 18.94 5.91 3.65
CA THR A 52 19.55 4.65 4.10
C THR A 52 19.22 4.25 5.53
N ALA A 53 18.97 5.23 6.43
CA ALA A 53 18.68 4.96 7.83
C ALA A 53 17.68 5.98 8.41
N PRO A 54 16.38 5.64 8.57
CA PRO A 54 15.75 4.39 8.11
C PRO A 54 15.78 4.27 6.58
N ARG A 55 15.70 3.04 6.05
CA ARG A 55 15.61 2.85 4.61
C ARG A 55 14.25 3.37 4.12
N ILE A 56 14.28 4.37 3.22
CA ILE A 56 13.11 4.93 2.57
C ILE A 56 13.42 5.04 1.08
N GLU A 57 12.56 4.49 0.23
CA GLU A 57 12.70 4.53 -1.22
C GLU A 57 11.44 5.10 -1.83
N GLU A 58 11.60 6.06 -2.75
CA GLU A 58 10.52 6.65 -3.52
C GLU A 58 10.59 6.16 -4.96
N TYR A 59 9.46 5.73 -5.51
CA TYR A 59 9.31 5.26 -6.89
C TYR A 59 8.27 6.12 -7.60
N ALA A 60 8.56 6.56 -8.82
CA ALA A 60 7.61 7.30 -9.64
C ALA A 60 6.86 6.34 -10.58
N ALA A 61 5.58 6.64 -10.84
CA ALA A 61 4.77 5.99 -11.88
C ALA A 61 4.72 4.45 -11.78
N VAL A 62 4.64 3.90 -10.56
CA VAL A 62 4.50 2.44 -10.33
C VAL A 62 3.14 1.96 -10.80
N LEU A 63 2.09 2.73 -10.57
CA LEU A 63 0.75 2.50 -11.07
C LEU A 63 0.35 3.56 -12.10
N SER A 64 -0.40 3.15 -13.11
CA SER A 64 -1.03 4.07 -14.06
C SER A 64 -2.19 4.85 -13.40
N ALA A 65 -2.65 5.92 -14.05
CA ALA A 65 -3.81 6.67 -13.58
C ALA A 65 -5.08 5.80 -13.53
N ASP A 66 -5.23 4.88 -14.48
CA ASP A 66 -6.40 3.98 -14.52
C ASP A 66 -6.35 2.93 -13.40
N GLU A 67 -5.18 2.39 -13.09
CA GLU A 67 -5.01 1.50 -11.92
C GLU A 67 -5.29 2.22 -10.61
N CYS A 68 -4.83 3.46 -10.47
CA CYS A 68 -5.16 4.28 -9.31
C CYS A 68 -6.68 4.50 -9.18
N ARG A 69 -7.35 4.83 -10.29
CA ARG A 69 -8.82 5.00 -10.33
C ARG A 69 -9.54 3.71 -9.98
N LEU A 70 -9.09 2.56 -10.52
CA LEU A 70 -9.68 1.26 -10.23
C LEU A 70 -9.62 0.95 -8.73
N LEU A 71 -8.47 1.13 -8.10
CA LEU A 71 -8.34 0.89 -6.65
C LEU A 71 -9.25 1.81 -5.83
N MET A 72 -9.39 3.08 -6.21
CA MET A 72 -10.34 4.00 -5.56
C MET A 72 -11.79 3.56 -5.76
N LEU A 73 -12.18 3.10 -6.96
CA LEU A 73 -13.53 2.61 -7.26
C LEU A 73 -13.87 1.36 -6.46
N LEU A 74 -12.97 0.39 -6.40
CA LEU A 74 -13.16 -0.82 -5.60
C LEU A 74 -13.31 -0.51 -4.11
N ALA A 75 -12.54 0.42 -3.59
CA ALA A 75 -12.55 0.78 -2.18
C ALA A 75 -13.76 1.63 -1.77
N ARG A 76 -14.24 2.51 -2.67
CA ARG A 76 -15.24 3.55 -2.37
C ARG A 76 -16.51 3.04 -1.66
N PRO A 77 -17.18 1.97 -2.12
CA PRO A 77 -18.40 1.47 -1.45
C PRO A 77 -18.14 0.86 -0.07
N HIS A 78 -16.87 0.53 0.23
CA HIS A 78 -16.46 -0.16 1.46
C HIS A 78 -15.81 0.78 2.49
N LEU A 79 -15.67 2.07 2.18
CA LEU A 79 -15.06 3.02 3.10
C LEU A 79 -15.81 3.08 4.43
N ARG A 80 -15.06 2.96 5.53
CA ARG A 80 -15.54 3.13 6.91
C ARG A 80 -14.55 4.01 7.66
N ALA A 81 -15.00 4.69 8.71
CA ALA A 81 -14.11 5.45 9.59
C ALA A 81 -12.95 4.57 10.05
N SER A 82 -11.72 5.02 9.82
CA SER A 82 -10.53 4.24 10.17
C SER A 82 -10.45 3.99 11.68
N LYS A 83 -10.10 2.75 12.03
CA LYS A 83 -9.79 2.37 13.41
C LYS A 83 -8.28 2.25 13.54
N VAL A 84 -7.72 2.64 14.66
CA VAL A 84 -6.30 2.48 14.99
C VAL A 84 -6.21 1.57 16.21
N ILE A 85 -5.26 0.64 16.19
CA ILE A 85 -4.95 -0.17 17.37
C ILE A 85 -4.24 0.74 18.36
N ASP A 86 -4.84 0.93 19.56
CA ASP A 86 -4.16 1.60 20.67
C ASP A 86 -3.14 0.63 21.26
N PRO A 87 -1.84 0.96 21.29
CA PRO A 87 -0.83 0.08 21.87
C PRO A 87 -1.01 -0.16 23.39
N ASN A 88 -1.80 0.67 24.08
CA ASN A 88 -2.05 0.58 25.51
C ASN A 88 -3.40 -0.08 25.84
N ASP A 89 -4.26 -0.29 24.86
CA ASP A 89 -5.58 -0.92 25.02
C ASP A 89 -5.76 -1.93 23.91
N ALA A 90 -6.03 -3.20 24.25
CA ALA A 90 -6.32 -4.26 23.27
C ALA A 90 -7.63 -4.01 22.49
N GLY A 91 -8.29 -2.87 22.69
CA GLY A 91 -9.46 -2.41 21.99
C GLY A 91 -9.13 -1.52 20.78
N THR A 92 -9.84 -1.73 19.69
CA THR A 92 -9.83 -0.81 18.54
C THR A 92 -10.63 0.44 18.89
N GLN A 93 -9.96 1.52 19.29
CA GLN A 93 -10.61 2.80 19.50
C GLN A 93 -10.51 3.69 18.25
N ARG A 94 -11.52 4.56 18.08
CA ARG A 94 -11.46 5.69 17.14
C ARG A 94 -10.52 6.74 17.72
N ALA A 95 -9.20 6.51 17.58
CA ALA A 95 -8.23 7.42 18.17
C ALA A 95 -8.19 8.73 17.38
N PRO A 96 -8.05 9.90 18.04
CA PRO A 96 -7.83 11.20 17.38
C PRO A 96 -6.51 11.26 16.60
N VAL A 97 -5.76 10.17 16.58
CA VAL A 97 -4.47 10.02 15.90
C VAL A 97 -4.66 9.87 14.38
N ARG A 98 -5.75 9.20 13.92
CA ARG A 98 -6.06 8.99 12.51
C ARG A 98 -7.53 9.29 12.25
N THR A 99 -7.79 10.24 11.35
CA THR A 99 -9.14 10.74 11.09
C THR A 99 -9.74 10.28 9.76
N SER A 100 -8.94 9.60 8.90
CA SER A 100 -9.35 9.12 7.57
C SER A 100 -10.50 8.11 7.60
N SER A 101 -11.10 7.89 6.44
CA SER A 101 -11.87 6.68 6.13
C SER A 101 -10.97 5.66 5.44
N GLY A 102 -11.27 4.37 5.59
CA GLY A 102 -10.51 3.29 4.97
C GLY A 102 -11.36 2.10 4.55
N ALA A 103 -10.87 1.37 3.56
CA ALA A 103 -11.42 0.11 3.11
C ALA A 103 -10.26 -0.90 2.95
N THR A 104 -10.47 -2.14 3.37
CA THR A 104 -9.54 -3.23 3.12
C THR A 104 -10.06 -4.02 1.92
N LEU A 105 -9.22 -4.17 0.92
CA LEU A 105 -9.50 -5.03 -0.23
C LEU A 105 -9.11 -6.45 0.16
N ASP A 106 -10.10 -7.20 0.66
CA ASP A 106 -9.92 -8.61 0.97
C ASP A 106 -10.09 -9.48 -0.29
N PRO A 107 -9.78 -10.79 -0.25
CA PRO A 107 -9.82 -11.66 -1.42
C PRO A 107 -11.19 -11.73 -2.14
N ILE A 108 -12.28 -11.37 -1.47
CA ILE A 108 -13.64 -11.43 -2.03
C ILE A 108 -13.88 -10.28 -3.01
N ILE A 109 -13.29 -9.11 -2.74
CA ILE A 109 -13.44 -7.90 -3.56
C ILE A 109 -12.19 -7.60 -4.40
N GLU A 110 -11.14 -8.41 -4.26
CA GLU A 110 -9.90 -8.29 -5.01
C GLU A 110 -10.06 -8.93 -6.40
N ASP A 111 -10.10 -8.11 -7.46
CA ASP A 111 -10.08 -8.62 -8.83
C ASP A 111 -8.64 -8.83 -9.34
N PHE A 112 -8.52 -9.35 -10.57
CA PHE A 112 -7.22 -9.60 -11.20
C PHE A 112 -6.37 -8.34 -11.33
N ALA A 113 -6.98 -7.19 -11.68
CA ALA A 113 -6.24 -5.95 -11.87
C ALA A 113 -5.73 -5.38 -10.54
N ALA A 114 -6.54 -5.47 -9.46
CA ALA A 114 -6.11 -5.12 -8.11
C ALA A 114 -4.97 -6.04 -7.64
N ARG A 115 -5.06 -7.33 -7.94
CA ARG A 115 -4.00 -8.31 -7.63
C ARG A 115 -2.71 -8.01 -8.39
N ALA A 116 -2.80 -7.68 -9.67
CA ALA A 116 -1.66 -7.29 -10.50
C ALA A 116 -0.99 -6.00 -9.99
N ALA A 117 -1.78 -5.00 -9.59
CA ALA A 117 -1.26 -3.80 -8.95
C ALA A 117 -0.47 -4.14 -7.68
N GLN A 118 -1.04 -4.97 -6.78
CA GLN A 118 -0.36 -5.38 -5.55
C GLN A 118 0.93 -6.17 -5.82
N ALA A 119 0.98 -6.99 -6.86
CA ALA A 119 2.21 -7.71 -7.23
C ALA A 119 3.33 -6.73 -7.62
N ARG A 120 3.02 -5.63 -8.33
CA ARG A 120 4.02 -4.59 -8.61
C ARG A 120 4.45 -3.82 -7.36
N LEU A 121 3.54 -3.54 -6.44
CA LEU A 121 3.89 -2.94 -5.14
C LEU A 121 4.83 -3.87 -4.36
N ALA A 122 4.58 -5.18 -4.40
CA ALA A 122 5.42 -6.19 -3.77
C ALA A 122 6.82 -6.25 -4.41
N ALA A 123 6.91 -6.14 -5.73
CA ALA A 123 8.18 -6.07 -6.44
C ALA A 123 9.01 -4.83 -6.04
N CYS A 124 8.38 -3.66 -5.85
CA CYS A 124 9.05 -2.48 -5.30
C CYS A 124 9.50 -2.71 -3.85
N ALA A 125 8.71 -3.41 -3.05
CA ALA A 125 9.07 -3.78 -1.69
C ALA A 125 10.21 -4.83 -1.63
N GLN A 126 10.48 -5.53 -2.72
CA GLN A 126 11.43 -6.67 -2.78
C GLN A 126 11.05 -7.78 -1.79
N LEU A 127 9.76 -8.01 -1.61
CA LEU A 127 9.19 -9.02 -0.72
C LEU A 127 8.06 -9.77 -1.42
N PRO A 128 7.87 -11.07 -1.12
CA PRO A 128 6.77 -11.84 -1.71
C PRO A 128 5.41 -11.23 -1.36
N LEU A 129 4.48 -11.15 -2.32
CA LEU A 129 3.12 -10.70 -2.04
C LEU A 129 2.42 -11.58 -0.99
N ALA A 130 2.81 -12.84 -0.87
CA ALA A 130 2.34 -13.74 0.17
C ALA A 130 2.64 -13.26 1.61
N HIS A 131 3.62 -12.37 1.80
CA HIS A 131 3.93 -11.76 3.09
C HIS A 131 3.06 -10.52 3.39
N ALA A 132 2.33 -10.00 2.40
CA ALA A 132 1.56 -8.78 2.57
C ALA A 132 0.23 -9.01 3.28
N GLU A 133 -0.14 -8.10 4.18
CA GLU A 133 -1.52 -7.95 4.65
C GLU A 133 -2.43 -7.56 3.46
N PRO A 134 -3.77 -7.67 3.56
CA PRO A 134 -4.67 -7.17 2.51
C PRO A 134 -4.44 -5.67 2.25
N LEU A 135 -4.54 -5.25 0.98
CA LEU A 135 -4.37 -3.86 0.60
C LEU A 135 -5.42 -2.98 1.29
N SER A 136 -4.97 -1.99 2.04
CA SER A 136 -5.84 -0.98 2.64
C SER A 136 -5.84 0.28 1.78
N VAL A 137 -7.01 0.74 1.38
CA VAL A 137 -7.18 2.01 0.67
C VAL A 137 -7.80 3.03 1.62
N LEU A 138 -7.13 4.16 1.77
CA LEU A 138 -7.46 5.22 2.71
C LEU A 138 -7.88 6.48 1.96
N CYS A 139 -8.88 7.17 2.48
CA CYS A 139 -9.34 8.46 1.97
C CYS A 139 -9.30 9.49 3.10
N TYR A 140 -8.64 10.61 2.85
CA TYR A 140 -8.52 11.75 3.75
C TYR A 140 -9.23 12.95 3.12
N ALA A 141 -10.22 13.51 3.82
CA ALA A 141 -10.88 14.76 3.48
C ALA A 141 -10.04 15.97 3.96
N PRO A 142 -10.40 17.21 3.57
CA PRO A 142 -9.76 18.40 4.11
C PRO A 142 -9.83 18.44 5.64
N GLY A 143 -8.69 18.75 6.28
CA GLY A 143 -8.50 18.73 7.73
C GLY A 143 -8.11 17.37 8.31
N GLU A 144 -8.26 16.28 7.56
CA GLU A 144 -7.90 14.94 8.01
C GLU A 144 -6.40 14.66 7.86
N GLN A 145 -5.89 13.84 8.77
CA GLN A 145 -4.48 13.51 8.90
C GLN A 145 -4.27 12.14 9.55
N TYR A 146 -3.03 11.69 9.53
CA TYR A 146 -2.53 10.63 10.41
C TYR A 146 -1.30 11.16 11.15
N ARG A 147 -1.42 11.39 12.46
CA ARG A 147 -0.33 11.91 13.29
C ARG A 147 0.88 10.98 13.26
N ALA A 148 2.02 11.48 13.72
CA ALA A 148 3.26 10.72 13.77
C ALA A 148 3.07 9.38 14.52
N HIS A 149 3.41 8.30 13.83
CA HIS A 149 3.25 6.91 14.30
C HIS A 149 4.30 6.01 13.66
N ARG A 150 4.31 4.77 14.08
CA ARG A 150 5.12 3.70 13.51
C ARG A 150 4.21 2.55 13.13
N ASP A 151 4.57 1.82 12.06
CA ASP A 151 3.75 0.73 11.54
C ASP A 151 4.07 -0.64 12.15
N TYR A 152 5.21 -0.81 12.81
CA TYR A 152 5.49 -2.05 13.52
C TYR A 152 4.49 -2.29 14.66
N LEU A 153 4.17 -3.55 14.88
CA LEU A 153 3.11 -3.96 15.81
C LEU A 153 3.68 -4.21 17.21
N PRO A 154 2.93 -3.85 18.27
CA PRO A 154 3.24 -4.30 19.62
C PRO A 154 3.18 -5.81 19.73
N PRO A 155 3.97 -6.45 20.66
CA PRO A 155 4.00 -7.90 20.83
C PRO A 155 2.63 -8.55 21.05
N GLY A 156 1.76 -7.90 21.81
CA GLY A 156 0.39 -8.38 22.07
C GLY A 156 -0.47 -8.44 20.80
N THR A 157 -0.31 -7.46 19.91
CA THR A 157 -1.02 -7.44 18.62
C THR A 157 -0.51 -8.57 17.71
N ILE A 158 0.81 -8.82 17.67
CA ILE A 158 1.38 -9.94 16.90
C ILE A 158 0.83 -11.27 17.39
N ALA A 159 0.74 -11.45 18.71
CA ALA A 159 0.22 -12.69 19.32
C ALA A 159 -1.28 -12.89 19.04
N ALA A 160 -2.06 -11.83 18.94
CA ALA A 160 -3.50 -11.87 18.69
C ALA A 160 -3.90 -12.01 17.20
N ASP A 161 -3.05 -11.52 16.31
CA ASP A 161 -3.20 -11.66 14.84
C ASP A 161 -2.18 -12.69 14.35
N ARG A 162 -2.14 -13.33 13.36
CA ARG A 162 -1.22 -14.28 12.72
C ARG A 162 0.22 -14.30 13.31
N PRO A 163 0.46 -14.86 14.49
CA PRO A 163 1.75 -14.77 15.20
C PRO A 163 2.91 -15.36 14.38
N THR A 164 2.63 -16.38 13.55
CA THR A 164 3.61 -17.00 12.65
C THR A 164 4.08 -16.08 11.53
N ALA A 165 3.32 -15.03 11.19
CA ALA A 165 3.71 -14.04 10.19
C ALA A 165 4.75 -13.03 10.73
N GLY A 166 4.91 -12.93 12.04
CA GLY A 166 5.82 -11.99 12.67
C GLY A 166 5.36 -10.53 12.60
N ASN A 167 6.29 -9.61 12.75
CA ASN A 167 6.00 -8.17 12.73
C ASN A 167 5.92 -7.61 11.30
N ARG A 168 5.43 -6.39 11.14
CA ARG A 168 5.48 -5.62 9.89
C ARG A 168 6.91 -5.19 9.60
N GLN A 169 7.55 -5.84 8.63
CA GLN A 169 8.92 -5.59 8.24
C GLN A 169 9.03 -4.32 7.39
N ARG A 170 8.10 -4.14 6.44
CA ARG A 170 8.13 -3.05 5.45
C ARG A 170 6.74 -2.55 5.15
N THR A 171 6.63 -1.25 4.91
CA THR A 171 5.39 -0.59 4.46
C THR A 171 5.59 -0.02 3.06
N VAL A 172 4.57 -0.19 2.24
CA VAL A 172 4.43 0.45 0.92
C VAL A 172 3.20 1.35 0.98
N CYS A 173 3.39 2.62 0.64
CA CYS A 173 2.31 3.60 0.46
C CYS A 173 2.32 4.07 -0.99
N VAL A 174 1.22 3.86 -1.73
CA VAL A 174 1.03 4.35 -3.10
C VAL A 174 -0.04 5.43 -3.13
N TYR A 175 0.26 6.58 -3.71
CA TYR A 175 -0.69 7.68 -3.85
C TYR A 175 -1.56 7.44 -5.07
N LEU A 176 -2.90 7.54 -4.90
CA LEU A 176 -3.86 7.16 -5.94
C LEU A 176 -4.43 8.37 -6.69
N ASN A 177 -4.21 9.59 -6.18
CA ASN A 177 -4.66 10.82 -6.84
C ASN A 177 -3.74 12.00 -6.54
N ASP A 178 -3.91 13.08 -7.30
CA ASP A 178 -3.37 14.38 -6.95
C ASP A 178 -4.15 14.98 -5.77
N VAL A 179 -3.41 15.59 -4.85
CA VAL A 179 -3.97 16.32 -3.72
C VAL A 179 -3.82 17.81 -3.99
N GLY A 180 -4.90 18.56 -3.86
CA GLY A 180 -4.90 20.00 -4.14
C GLY A 180 -3.87 20.76 -3.29
N ALA A 181 -3.81 20.47 -1.98
CA ALA A 181 -2.77 20.99 -1.10
C ALA A 181 -2.66 20.16 0.19
N GLY A 182 -1.47 20.11 0.77
CA GLY A 182 -1.16 19.32 1.96
C GLY A 182 -1.08 17.82 1.68
N GLY A 183 -1.28 17.01 2.71
CA GLY A 183 -1.35 15.55 2.59
C GLY A 183 -0.02 14.84 2.36
N ASP A 184 1.12 15.52 2.49
CA ASP A 184 2.45 14.91 2.34
C ASP A 184 2.65 13.78 3.36
N THR A 185 3.46 12.79 3.00
CA THR A 185 3.99 11.83 3.96
C THR A 185 5.35 12.33 4.45
N GLU A 186 5.49 12.52 5.76
CA GLU A 186 6.69 13.06 6.38
C GLU A 186 7.36 12.01 7.27
N PHE A 187 8.69 11.93 7.17
CA PHE A 187 9.56 11.15 8.04
C PHE A 187 10.44 12.13 8.81
N PRO A 188 10.00 12.59 10.01
CA PRO A 188 10.65 13.71 10.70
C PRO A 188 12.09 13.39 11.13
N VAL A 189 12.39 12.15 11.52
CA VAL A 189 13.74 11.74 11.91
C VAL A 189 14.69 11.74 10.72
N ALA A 190 14.23 11.24 9.57
CA ALA A 190 15.01 11.20 8.33
C ALA A 190 15.09 12.56 7.60
N GLY A 191 14.24 13.53 7.98
CA GLY A 191 14.10 14.78 7.24
C GLY A 191 13.55 14.60 5.82
N VAL A 192 12.85 13.50 5.56
CA VAL A 192 12.29 13.16 4.25
C VAL A 192 10.81 13.53 4.21
N ARG A 193 10.39 14.16 3.12
CA ARG A 193 8.99 14.45 2.83
C ARG A 193 8.67 14.04 1.39
N VAL A 194 7.54 13.32 1.24
CA VAL A 194 7.05 12.82 -0.06
C VAL A 194 5.69 13.44 -0.34
N ARG A 195 5.62 14.16 -1.46
CA ARG A 195 4.37 14.77 -1.93
C ARG A 195 3.52 13.74 -2.67
N PRO A 196 2.20 13.68 -2.40
CA PRO A 196 1.28 12.84 -3.16
C PRO A 196 1.28 13.18 -4.66
N ARG A 197 1.49 12.15 -5.49
CA ARG A 197 1.31 12.19 -6.95
C ARG A 197 0.75 10.84 -7.39
N PRO A 198 -0.22 10.79 -8.32
CA PRO A 198 -0.80 9.53 -8.76
C PRO A 198 0.27 8.53 -9.22
N GLY A 199 0.18 7.30 -8.73
CA GLY A 199 1.11 6.23 -9.07
C GLY A 199 2.49 6.32 -8.41
N THR A 200 2.81 7.41 -7.69
CA THR A 200 4.04 7.49 -6.89
C THR A 200 3.91 6.63 -5.64
N LEU A 201 4.98 5.93 -5.31
CA LEU A 201 5.05 5.02 -4.17
C LEU A 201 6.20 5.43 -3.26
N VAL A 202 5.99 5.35 -1.95
CA VAL A 202 7.04 5.35 -0.96
C VAL A 202 7.04 4.00 -0.24
N CYS A 203 8.24 3.42 -0.14
CA CYS A 203 8.50 2.15 0.54
C CYS A 203 9.51 2.40 1.66
N PHE A 204 9.25 1.89 2.86
CA PHE A 204 10.15 2.08 4.00
C PHE A 204 10.16 0.88 4.94
N ASP A 205 11.31 0.67 5.60
CA ASP A 205 11.48 -0.38 6.57
C ASP A 205 10.96 0.05 7.95
N ASN A 206 10.31 -0.88 8.65
CA ASN A 206 9.81 -0.71 10.01
C ASN A 206 10.70 -1.39 11.04
N LEU A 207 11.57 -2.29 10.58
CA LEU A 207 12.47 -3.08 11.39
C LEU A 207 13.90 -2.93 10.89
N HIS A 208 14.84 -3.02 11.80
CA HIS A 208 16.26 -3.22 11.47
C HIS A 208 16.50 -4.60 10.83
N ALA A 209 17.68 -4.82 10.25
CA ALA A 209 18.06 -6.08 9.61
C ALA A 209 18.04 -7.28 10.59
N ASP A 210 18.21 -7.04 11.89
CA ASP A 210 18.11 -8.05 12.94
C ASP A 210 16.68 -8.33 13.45
N GLY A 211 15.68 -7.68 12.83
CA GLY A 211 14.26 -7.84 13.14
C GLY A 211 13.75 -7.00 14.32
N ARG A 212 14.60 -6.20 14.98
CA ARG A 212 14.16 -5.27 16.02
C ARG A 212 13.39 -4.08 15.42
N PRO A 213 12.37 -3.56 16.13
CA PRO A 213 11.67 -2.35 15.73
C PRO A 213 12.61 -1.16 15.51
N ASP A 214 12.47 -0.47 14.38
CA ASP A 214 13.23 0.74 14.06
C ASP A 214 12.44 1.97 14.52
N ALA A 215 12.91 2.61 15.59
CA ALA A 215 12.27 3.81 16.13
C ALA A 215 12.33 5.00 15.16
N ASP A 216 13.30 5.02 14.24
CA ASP A 216 13.49 6.08 13.28
C ASP A 216 12.55 5.98 12.07
N SER A 217 11.80 4.87 11.97
CA SER A 217 10.70 4.70 10.99
C SER A 217 9.47 5.56 11.29
N LEU A 218 9.54 6.46 12.30
CA LEU A 218 8.49 7.40 12.64
C LEU A 218 8.07 8.22 11.42
N HIS A 219 6.77 8.20 11.11
CA HIS A 219 6.22 8.93 9.97
C HIS A 219 4.82 9.48 10.25
N ALA A 220 4.38 10.43 9.41
CA ALA A 220 3.08 11.07 9.51
C ALA A 220 2.47 11.29 8.13
N GLY A 221 1.15 11.20 8.03
CA GLY A 221 0.38 11.77 6.94
C GLY A 221 -0.08 13.17 7.34
N LEU A 222 0.56 14.20 6.79
CA LEU A 222 0.25 15.58 7.12
C LEU A 222 -1.19 15.96 6.74
N PRO A 223 -1.79 16.98 7.37
CA PRO A 223 -3.15 17.40 7.06
C PRO A 223 -3.36 17.68 5.59
N VAL A 224 -4.46 17.18 5.03
CA VAL A 224 -4.97 17.62 3.73
C VAL A 224 -5.57 19.00 3.91
N THR A 225 -5.12 19.99 3.16
CA THR A 225 -5.60 21.37 3.26
C THR A 225 -6.57 21.76 2.14
N ALA A 226 -6.49 21.07 0.99
CA ALA A 226 -7.45 21.22 -0.10
C ALA A 226 -7.58 19.92 -0.93
N GLY A 227 -8.76 19.63 -1.41
CA GLY A 227 -9.06 18.40 -2.14
C GLY A 227 -9.20 17.20 -1.22
N SER A 228 -8.93 16.01 -1.72
CA SER A 228 -8.89 14.77 -0.94
C SER A 228 -7.62 13.98 -1.26
N LYS A 229 -7.12 13.19 -0.32
CA LYS A 229 -5.99 12.30 -0.53
C LYS A 229 -6.47 10.86 -0.49
N TRP A 230 -6.15 10.11 -1.54
CA TRP A 230 -6.36 8.67 -1.59
C TRP A 230 -5.00 7.95 -1.56
N LEU A 231 -4.88 6.97 -0.69
CA LEU A 231 -3.62 6.27 -0.41
C LEU A 231 -3.87 4.76 -0.34
N GLY A 232 -3.19 3.98 -1.15
CA GLY A 232 -3.09 2.54 -0.96
C GLY A 232 -1.95 2.21 0.01
N THR A 233 -2.19 1.39 1.02
CA THR A 233 -1.16 0.95 1.97
C THR A 233 -1.10 -0.57 1.99
N LEU A 234 0.10 -1.11 1.81
CA LEU A 234 0.38 -2.54 1.85
C LEU A 234 1.49 -2.80 2.87
N TRP A 235 1.17 -3.52 3.94
CA TRP A 235 2.12 -3.88 4.99
C TRP A 235 2.66 -5.29 4.74
N PHE A 236 3.97 -5.45 4.72
CA PHE A 236 4.64 -6.73 4.57
C PHE A 236 5.13 -7.23 5.93
N ARG A 237 4.73 -8.45 6.27
CA ARG A 237 5.17 -9.16 7.47
C ARG A 237 6.52 -9.84 7.23
N GLN A 238 7.21 -10.22 8.29
CA GLN A 238 8.48 -10.94 8.23
C GLN A 238 8.34 -12.31 7.55
N GLN A 239 7.20 -12.96 7.69
CA GLN A 239 6.89 -14.27 7.16
C GLN A 239 5.56 -14.25 6.40
N ARG A 240 5.19 -15.38 5.80
CA ARG A 240 3.94 -15.54 5.06
C ARG A 240 2.73 -15.12 5.89
N TYR A 241 1.93 -14.22 5.35
CA TYR A 241 0.68 -13.75 5.93
C TYR A 241 -0.55 -14.29 5.18
N ARG A 242 -0.50 -14.36 3.85
CA ARG A 242 -1.61 -14.79 2.99
C ARG A 242 -1.57 -16.29 2.76
N ASP A 243 -2.73 -16.93 2.89
CA ASP A 243 -2.95 -18.36 2.59
C ASP A 243 -3.66 -18.54 1.24
N TRP A 244 -3.88 -17.46 0.47
CA TRP A 244 -4.62 -17.42 -0.81
C TRP A 244 -3.81 -16.78 -1.94
#